data_8df191b50e5136344bab1f8a7d82c317
#
_entry.id   8df191b50e5136344bab1f8a7d82c317
#
_cell.length_a   1.000
_cell.length_b   1.000
_cell.length_c   1.000
_cell.angle_alpha   90.00
_cell.angle_beta   90.00
_cell.angle_gamma   90.00
#
_symmetry.space_group_name_H-M   'P 1'
#
loop_
_entity.id
_entity.type
_entity.pdbx_description
1 polymer ?
#
loop_
_entity_poly.entity_id
_entity_poly.type
_entity_poly.pdbx_seq_one_letter_code
_entity_poly.pdbx_strand_id
1 'polypeptide(L)'
;MIFLNAFVLDEYDAYGEVPIPGTASLDLPQGEVTVSLHTMVTGSGSGLPVPPLRLHVSAPEGTADPVVTESIGGTTTVNNDARVRVWVMQVSGAGAYEISVDGQVQGYINPRLAFGHGSQYGWLSWLFGGLTVLGVLALICSVMWSARENKRARPLSDLGFEPIPPHPAVPTGHQPNSYQPTDQGIRLEQLKTIAALRDSGALTDAEFEAEKRRILES
;
A
#
# COMPACT_ATOMS: atom_id res chain seq x y z
N MET A 1 -0.86 5.67 -1.98
CA MET A 1 -2.21 5.33 -1.52
C MET A 1 -2.58 5.95 -0.16
N ILE A 2 -1.67 5.97 0.82
CA ILE A 2 -1.92 6.56 2.14
C ILE A 2 -2.25 8.07 2.06
N PHE A 3 -1.57 8.82 1.19
CA PHE A 3 -1.81 10.25 0.99
C PHE A 3 -3.18 10.58 0.39
N LEU A 4 -3.67 9.75 -0.54
CA LEU A 4 -4.98 9.97 -1.15
C LEU A 4 -6.12 9.78 -0.13
N ASN A 5 -5.99 8.80 0.77
CA ASN A 5 -6.98 8.54 1.82
C ASN A 5 -7.03 9.66 2.86
N ALA A 6 -5.87 10.26 3.20
CA ALA A 6 -5.78 11.29 4.23
C ALA A 6 -6.27 12.67 3.75
N PHE A 7 -6.27 12.93 2.44
CA PHE A 7 -6.62 14.25 1.90
C PHE A 7 -7.94 14.29 1.11
N VAL A 8 -8.38 13.17 0.54
CA VAL A 8 -9.50 13.14 -0.41
C VAL A 8 -10.69 12.33 0.11
N LEU A 9 -10.43 11.35 0.97
CA LEU A 9 -11.47 10.41 1.43
C LEU A 9 -11.82 10.56 2.92
N ASP A 10 -11.10 11.41 3.64
CA ASP A 10 -11.30 11.61 5.09
C ASP A 10 -11.91 13.00 5.32
N GLU A 11 -13.23 13.02 5.35
CA GLU A 11 -14.05 14.23 5.58
C GLU A 11 -14.19 14.49 7.09
N TYR A 12 -13.05 14.62 7.80
CA TYR A 12 -13.02 14.82 9.25
C TYR A 12 -13.63 16.16 9.69
N ASP A 13 -13.72 17.12 8.81
CA ASP A 13 -14.24 18.47 8.99
C ASP A 13 -15.48 18.76 8.13
N ALA A 14 -16.14 17.70 7.61
CA ALA A 14 -17.26 17.80 6.68
C ALA A 14 -18.40 18.72 7.16
N TYR A 15 -18.58 18.84 8.47
CA TYR A 15 -19.65 19.65 9.08
C TYR A 15 -19.11 20.99 9.61
N GLY A 16 -17.81 21.18 9.64
CA GLY A 16 -17.14 22.40 10.06
C GLY A 16 -16.24 22.24 11.27
N GLU A 17 -15.63 23.36 11.67
CA GLU A 17 -14.67 23.44 12.75
C GLU A 17 -15.07 24.51 13.77
N VAL A 18 -14.78 24.24 15.06
CA VAL A 18 -14.98 25.19 16.16
C VAL A 18 -13.64 25.49 16.81
N PRO A 19 -13.20 26.77 16.92
CA PRO A 19 -11.95 27.12 17.59
C PRO A 19 -12.04 26.82 19.09
N ILE A 20 -10.91 26.56 19.72
CA ILE A 20 -10.81 26.30 21.17
C ILE A 20 -9.99 27.42 21.83
N PRO A 21 -10.59 28.18 22.80
CA PRO A 21 -12.01 28.19 23.18
C PRO A 21 -12.89 28.90 22.13
N GLY A 22 -14.14 28.50 22.03
CA GLY A 22 -15.07 29.13 21.09
C GLY A 22 -16.46 28.50 21.04
N THR A 23 -17.32 29.13 20.26
CA THR A 23 -18.69 28.70 20.02
C THR A 23 -19.02 28.85 18.53
N ALA A 24 -19.71 27.88 17.96
CA ALA A 24 -20.23 27.94 16.60
C ALA A 24 -21.54 27.17 16.48
N SER A 25 -22.35 27.54 15.47
CA SER A 25 -23.49 26.76 15.06
C SER A 25 -23.14 25.93 13.86
N LEU A 26 -23.31 24.60 13.94
CA LEU A 26 -23.01 23.67 12.87
C LEU A 26 -24.24 22.86 12.48
N ASP A 27 -24.46 22.69 11.19
CA ASP A 27 -25.49 21.81 10.65
C ASP A 27 -25.02 20.36 10.71
N LEU A 28 -25.56 19.58 11.66
CA LEU A 28 -25.19 18.19 11.84
C LEU A 28 -26.27 17.27 11.28
N PRO A 29 -25.88 16.20 10.54
CA PRO A 29 -26.82 15.18 10.10
C PRO A 29 -27.23 14.27 11.26
N GLN A 30 -28.32 13.55 11.09
CA GLN A 30 -28.67 12.44 11.96
C GLN A 30 -27.66 11.29 11.81
N GLY A 31 -27.19 10.73 12.91
CA GLY A 31 -26.28 9.59 12.93
C GLY A 31 -25.01 9.85 13.71
N GLU A 32 -23.97 9.11 13.34
CA GLU A 32 -22.66 9.21 13.99
C GLU A 32 -21.82 10.35 13.42
N VAL A 33 -21.38 11.24 14.31
CA VAL A 33 -20.45 12.33 14.00
C VAL A 33 -19.15 12.14 14.79
N THR A 34 -18.03 12.13 14.11
CA THR A 34 -16.71 12.06 14.73
C THR A 34 -16.21 13.46 15.06
N VAL A 35 -15.72 13.64 16.28
CA VAL A 35 -15.14 14.90 16.76
C VAL A 35 -13.65 14.73 16.95
N SER A 36 -12.88 15.51 16.22
CA SER A 36 -11.40 15.43 16.20
C SER A 36 -10.76 16.73 16.63
N LEU A 37 -9.76 16.67 17.50
CA LEU A 37 -8.88 17.80 17.79
C LEU A 37 -7.94 17.99 16.61
N HIS A 38 -7.93 19.19 16.05
CA HIS A 38 -7.06 19.62 14.96
C HIS A 38 -6.17 20.76 15.44
N THR A 39 -4.87 20.68 15.18
CA THR A 39 -3.89 21.70 15.56
C THR A 39 -2.67 21.65 14.65
N MET A 40 -2.00 22.77 14.51
CA MET A 40 -0.71 22.82 13.83
C MET A 40 0.42 22.39 14.80
N VAL A 41 1.33 21.55 14.32
CA VAL A 41 2.51 21.09 15.07
C VAL A 41 3.79 21.54 14.39
N THR A 42 4.76 21.98 15.19
CA THR A 42 6.11 22.30 14.74
C THR A 42 7.05 21.19 15.21
N GLY A 43 7.33 20.23 14.32
CA GLY A 43 8.26 19.15 14.59
C GLY A 43 7.66 17.75 14.35
N SER A 44 8.52 16.75 14.28
CA SER A 44 8.18 15.34 14.04
C SER A 44 7.98 14.56 15.35
N GLY A 45 7.11 15.04 16.23
CA GLY A 45 6.73 14.32 17.46
C GLY A 45 5.81 13.14 17.15
N SER A 46 6.00 12.02 17.83
CA SER A 46 5.10 10.87 17.75
C SER A 46 3.92 11.08 18.70
N GLY A 47 2.75 11.40 18.12
CA GLY A 47 1.49 11.53 18.84
C GLY A 47 1.17 12.98 19.27
N LEU A 48 -0.12 13.30 19.19
CA LEU A 48 -0.68 14.56 19.69
C LEU A 48 -1.32 14.27 21.05
N PRO A 49 -0.79 14.78 22.17
CA PRO A 49 -1.46 14.66 23.45
C PRO A 49 -2.82 15.38 23.40
N VAL A 50 -3.84 14.80 23.99
CA VAL A 50 -5.16 15.43 24.09
C VAL A 50 -5.22 16.22 25.38
N PRO A 51 -5.39 17.56 25.31
CA PRO A 51 -5.53 18.37 26.50
C PRO A 51 -6.89 18.15 27.17
N PRO A 52 -7.09 18.55 28.42
CA PRO A 52 -8.42 18.55 29.03
C PRO A 52 -9.36 19.49 28.27
N LEU A 53 -10.35 18.92 27.60
CA LEU A 53 -11.35 19.62 26.79
C LEU A 53 -12.73 19.47 27.41
N ARG A 54 -13.59 20.47 27.20
CA ARG A 54 -15.01 20.44 27.53
C ARG A 54 -15.80 20.75 26.28
N LEU A 55 -16.75 19.90 25.98
CA LEU A 55 -17.67 20.05 24.86
C LEU A 55 -19.08 20.16 25.41
N HIS A 56 -19.77 21.22 25.03
CA HIS A 56 -21.20 21.39 25.26
C HIS A 56 -21.90 21.52 23.93
N VAL A 57 -22.95 20.73 23.74
CA VAL A 57 -23.73 20.70 22.49
C VAL A 57 -25.18 20.86 22.85
N SER A 58 -25.81 21.89 22.32
CA SER A 58 -27.25 22.16 22.47
C SER A 58 -27.98 21.77 21.19
N ALA A 59 -28.98 20.90 21.31
CA ALA A 59 -29.76 20.50 20.18
C ALA A 59 -30.80 21.60 19.80
N PRO A 60 -31.28 21.62 18.54
CA PRO A 60 -32.37 22.46 18.14
C PRO A 60 -33.66 22.07 18.85
N GLU A 61 -34.61 23.01 18.96
CA GLU A 61 -35.90 22.79 19.66
C GLU A 61 -36.60 21.52 19.16
N GLY A 62 -37.04 20.68 20.08
CA GLY A 62 -37.76 19.44 19.79
C GLY A 62 -36.85 18.23 19.46
N THR A 63 -35.55 18.39 19.47
CA THR A 63 -34.60 17.30 19.26
C THR A 63 -33.87 16.98 20.58
N ALA A 64 -33.68 15.69 20.86
CA ALA A 64 -32.89 15.28 22.03
C ALA A 64 -31.43 15.63 21.87
N ASP A 65 -30.77 16.01 22.98
CA ASP A 65 -29.32 16.28 23.00
C ASP A 65 -28.55 15.05 22.52
N PRO A 66 -27.45 15.26 21.78
CA PRO A 66 -26.65 14.15 21.26
C PRO A 66 -25.86 13.46 22.39
N VAL A 67 -25.73 12.15 22.25
CA VAL A 67 -24.91 11.35 23.17
C VAL A 67 -23.46 11.45 22.76
N VAL A 68 -22.60 12.04 23.60
CA VAL A 68 -21.17 12.18 23.37
C VAL A 68 -20.42 11.10 24.14
N THR A 69 -19.61 10.31 23.42
CA THR A 69 -18.82 9.23 23.97
C THR A 69 -17.33 9.49 23.70
N GLU A 70 -16.50 9.39 24.72
CA GLU A 70 -15.05 9.50 24.55
C GLU A 70 -14.51 8.33 23.73
N SER A 71 -13.77 8.66 22.68
CA SER A 71 -13.19 7.66 21.75
C SER A 71 -11.87 8.16 21.18
N ILE A 72 -10.82 8.14 22.00
CA ILE A 72 -9.50 8.62 21.61
C ILE A 72 -8.93 7.69 20.56
N GLY A 73 -8.66 8.22 19.37
CA GLY A 73 -8.08 7.52 18.24
C GLY A 73 -6.57 7.72 18.10
N GLY A 74 -6.01 7.16 17.03
CA GLY A 74 -4.63 7.43 16.64
C GLY A 74 -4.44 8.87 16.14
N THR A 75 -3.24 9.41 16.34
CA THR A 75 -2.86 10.70 15.76
C THR A 75 -2.52 10.52 14.29
N THR A 76 -3.10 11.35 13.43
CA THR A 76 -2.72 11.48 12.03
C THR A 76 -2.06 12.84 11.84
N THR A 77 -0.84 12.86 11.31
CA THR A 77 -0.12 14.09 11.00
C THR A 77 0.18 14.13 9.50
N VAL A 78 -0.21 15.22 8.87
CA VAL A 78 0.06 15.47 7.45
C VAL A 78 0.66 16.87 7.32
N ASN A 79 1.90 16.93 6.82
CA ASN A 79 2.71 18.15 6.87
C ASN A 79 2.86 18.66 8.32
N ASN A 80 2.29 19.84 8.61
CA ASN A 80 2.29 20.45 9.94
C ASN A 80 0.93 20.36 10.64
N ASP A 81 -0.07 19.77 10.01
CA ASP A 81 -1.39 19.58 10.59
C ASP A 81 -1.48 18.22 11.27
N ALA A 82 -1.79 18.24 12.55
CA ALA A 82 -2.01 17.05 13.36
C ALA A 82 -3.45 17.00 13.85
N ARG A 83 -4.05 15.81 13.77
CA ARG A 83 -5.39 15.56 14.26
C ARG A 83 -5.47 14.26 15.03
N VAL A 84 -6.32 14.26 16.05
CA VAL A 84 -6.63 13.08 16.86
C VAL A 84 -8.12 13.06 17.14
N ARG A 85 -8.77 11.91 16.91
CA ARG A 85 -10.16 11.74 17.31
C ARG A 85 -10.27 11.76 18.83
N VAL A 86 -11.23 12.54 19.35
CA VAL A 86 -11.43 12.68 20.79
C VAL A 86 -12.77 12.07 21.21
N TRP A 87 -13.85 12.36 20.45
CA TRP A 87 -15.19 11.88 20.75
C TRP A 87 -15.88 11.32 19.50
N VAL A 88 -16.88 10.52 19.79
CA VAL A 88 -17.90 10.13 18.82
C VAL A 88 -19.24 10.58 19.40
N MET A 89 -20.03 11.26 18.58
CA MET A 89 -21.31 11.84 18.97
C MET A 89 -22.41 11.18 18.17
N GLN A 90 -23.45 10.71 18.86
CA GLN A 90 -24.67 10.18 18.23
C GLN A 90 -25.73 11.28 18.19
N VAL A 91 -26.03 11.76 17.00
CA VAL A 91 -26.95 12.83 16.70
C VAL A 91 -28.33 12.26 16.42
N SER A 92 -29.32 12.64 17.23
CA SER A 92 -30.69 12.07 17.19
C SER A 92 -31.51 12.57 16.00
N GLY A 93 -31.25 13.78 15.50
CA GLY A 93 -31.93 14.39 14.37
C GLY A 93 -31.06 15.41 13.65
N ALA A 94 -31.25 15.55 12.35
CA ALA A 94 -30.49 16.54 11.57
C ALA A 94 -30.99 17.96 11.93
N GLY A 95 -30.02 18.92 12.01
CA GLY A 95 -30.34 20.31 12.31
C GLY A 95 -29.13 21.14 12.72
N ALA A 96 -29.40 22.41 13.03
CA ALA A 96 -28.39 23.35 13.51
C ALA A 96 -28.16 23.18 15.02
N TYR A 97 -26.97 22.72 15.38
CA TYR A 97 -26.52 22.51 16.76
C TYR A 97 -25.63 23.66 17.22
N GLU A 98 -25.90 24.19 18.40
CA GLU A 98 -24.98 25.16 19.01
C GLU A 98 -23.92 24.42 19.80
N ILE A 99 -22.67 24.62 19.41
CA ILE A 99 -21.51 23.92 19.96
C ILE A 99 -20.62 24.92 20.67
N SER A 100 -20.37 24.68 21.95
CA SER A 100 -19.43 25.47 22.75
C SER A 100 -18.30 24.57 23.23
N VAL A 101 -17.09 25.03 22.99
CA VAL A 101 -15.86 24.29 23.33
C VAL A 101 -14.97 25.13 24.21
N ASP A 102 -14.46 24.53 25.27
CA ASP A 102 -13.47 25.11 26.18
C ASP A 102 -12.38 24.10 26.52
N GLY A 103 -11.18 24.59 26.88
CA GLY A 103 -10.08 23.70 27.23
C GLY A 103 -8.75 24.37 27.48
N GLN A 104 -7.83 23.60 28.06
CA GLN A 104 -6.47 24.08 28.36
C GLN A 104 -5.56 23.80 27.16
N VAL A 105 -5.60 24.69 26.19
CA VAL A 105 -4.88 24.54 24.91
C VAL A 105 -3.62 25.41 24.81
N GLN A 106 -3.08 25.86 25.95
CA GLN A 106 -1.79 26.56 25.97
C GLN A 106 -0.70 25.64 25.42
N GLY A 107 0.01 26.08 24.39
CA GLY A 107 1.04 25.31 23.70
C GLY A 107 0.58 24.66 22.41
N TYR A 108 -0.70 24.75 22.08
CA TYR A 108 -1.24 24.33 20.77
C TYR A 108 -1.34 25.54 19.84
N ILE A 109 -1.04 25.32 18.56
CA ILE A 109 -1.11 26.36 17.54
C ILE A 109 -2.43 26.22 16.80
N ASN A 110 -3.29 27.24 16.94
CA ASN A 110 -4.59 27.31 16.29
C ASN A 110 -5.46 26.03 16.52
N PRO A 111 -5.68 25.66 17.80
CA PRO A 111 -6.43 24.45 18.13
C PRO A 111 -7.90 24.61 17.78
N ARG A 112 -8.50 23.58 17.18
CA ARG A 112 -9.91 23.53 16.78
C ARG A 112 -10.46 22.13 17.03
N LEU A 113 -11.78 22.04 17.20
CA LEU A 113 -12.50 20.78 17.05
C LEU A 113 -13.14 20.73 15.66
N ALA A 114 -12.82 19.69 14.93
CA ALA A 114 -13.40 19.38 13.63
C ALA A 114 -14.50 18.33 13.78
N PHE A 115 -15.63 18.56 13.14
CA PHE A 115 -16.80 17.70 13.14
C PHE A 115 -17.00 17.11 11.76
N GLY A 116 -16.98 15.78 11.65
CA GLY A 116 -17.06 15.13 10.35
C GLY A 116 -17.38 13.64 10.44
N HIS A 117 -17.12 12.96 9.35
CA HIS A 117 -17.28 11.51 9.29
C HIS A 117 -16.03 10.80 9.81
N GLY A 118 -16.22 9.72 10.55
CA GLY A 118 -15.17 8.71 10.71
C GLY A 118 -14.83 8.10 9.36
N SER A 119 -13.58 7.67 9.17
CA SER A 119 -13.18 7.00 7.93
C SER A 119 -14.05 5.76 7.66
N GLN A 120 -15.03 5.90 6.78
CA GLN A 120 -15.94 4.81 6.36
C GLN A 120 -15.22 3.71 5.58
N TYR A 121 -14.00 3.96 5.17
CA TYR A 121 -13.21 3.08 4.30
C TYR A 121 -12.22 2.16 5.05
N GLY A 122 -12.30 2.09 6.37
CA GLY A 122 -11.44 1.20 7.19
C GLY A 122 -11.53 -0.28 6.76
N TRP A 123 -12.69 -0.73 6.28
CA TRP A 123 -12.89 -2.07 5.76
C TRP A 123 -12.14 -2.34 4.44
N LEU A 124 -11.86 -1.28 3.65
CA LEU A 124 -11.10 -1.38 2.40
C LEU A 124 -9.68 -1.90 2.63
N SER A 125 -9.06 -1.51 3.74
CA SER A 125 -7.73 -2.00 4.13
C SER A 125 -7.73 -3.51 4.35
N TRP A 126 -8.79 -4.06 4.95
CA TRP A 126 -8.98 -5.50 5.14
C TRP A 126 -9.26 -6.22 3.81
N LEU A 127 -10.01 -5.58 2.91
CA LEU A 127 -10.31 -6.13 1.60
C LEU A 127 -9.04 -6.22 0.73
N PHE A 128 -8.24 -5.16 0.68
CA PHE A 128 -6.97 -5.17 -0.06
C PHE A 128 -5.94 -6.10 0.58
N GLY A 129 -5.88 -6.19 1.91
CA GLY A 129 -5.07 -7.16 2.62
C GLY A 129 -5.46 -8.60 2.26
N GLY A 130 -6.74 -8.92 2.27
CA GLY A 130 -7.26 -10.22 1.87
C GLY A 130 -6.98 -10.56 0.41
N LEU A 131 -7.13 -9.60 -0.50
CA LEU A 131 -6.84 -9.78 -1.93
C LEU A 131 -5.34 -10.04 -2.17
N THR A 132 -4.48 -9.37 -1.41
CA THR A 132 -3.02 -9.59 -1.50
C THR A 132 -2.65 -11.00 -1.05
N VAL A 133 -3.21 -11.48 0.05
CA VAL A 133 -2.99 -12.86 0.54
C VAL A 133 -3.48 -13.89 -0.50
N LEU A 134 -4.67 -13.68 -1.08
CA LEU A 134 -5.20 -14.52 -2.15
C LEU A 134 -4.29 -14.54 -3.38
N GLY A 135 -3.76 -13.39 -3.80
CA GLY A 135 -2.82 -13.28 -4.91
C GLY A 135 -1.53 -14.07 -4.65
N VAL A 136 -0.96 -13.96 -3.46
CA VAL A 136 0.24 -14.72 -3.06
C VAL A 136 -0.04 -16.23 -3.05
N LEU A 137 -1.17 -16.65 -2.50
CA LEU A 137 -1.57 -18.07 -2.51
C LEU A 137 -1.74 -18.62 -3.94
N ALA A 138 -2.36 -17.86 -4.84
CA ALA A 138 -2.51 -18.24 -6.23
C ALA A 138 -1.16 -18.38 -6.94
N LEU A 139 -0.20 -17.49 -6.67
CA LEU A 139 1.17 -17.59 -7.18
C LEU A 139 1.88 -18.84 -6.66
N ILE A 140 1.78 -19.14 -5.36
CA ILE A 140 2.36 -20.35 -4.77
C ILE A 140 1.75 -21.61 -5.40
N CYS A 141 0.44 -21.68 -5.56
CA CYS A 141 -0.25 -22.78 -6.22
C CYS A 141 0.20 -22.96 -7.68
N SER A 142 0.35 -21.86 -8.42
CA SER A 142 0.82 -21.87 -9.81
C SER A 142 2.24 -22.43 -9.91
N VAL A 143 3.15 -21.99 -9.05
CA VAL A 143 4.53 -22.49 -9.00
C VAL A 143 4.58 -23.98 -8.60
N MET A 144 3.76 -24.39 -7.63
CA MET A 144 3.68 -25.80 -7.23
C MET A 144 3.12 -26.69 -8.35
N TRP A 145 2.16 -26.18 -9.13
CA TRP A 145 1.59 -26.94 -10.25
C TRP A 145 2.60 -27.09 -11.37
N SER A 146 3.28 -26.01 -11.78
CA SER A 146 4.32 -26.08 -12.82
C SER A 146 5.50 -26.96 -12.39
N ALA A 147 5.87 -26.97 -11.10
CA ALA A 147 6.89 -27.88 -10.58
C ALA A 147 6.46 -29.35 -10.59
N ARG A 148 5.15 -29.62 -10.50
CA ARG A 148 4.59 -30.98 -10.62
C ARG A 148 4.57 -31.49 -12.06
N GLU A 149 4.28 -30.62 -13.03
CA GLU A 149 4.32 -30.99 -14.45
C GLU A 149 5.74 -31.27 -14.93
N ASN A 150 6.71 -30.48 -14.47
CA ASN A 150 8.14 -30.70 -14.80
C ASN A 150 8.69 -32.03 -14.25
N LYS A 151 8.10 -32.57 -13.15
CA LYS A 151 8.45 -33.91 -12.64
C LYS A 151 7.82 -35.05 -13.45
N ARG A 152 6.83 -34.76 -14.29
CA ARG A 152 6.19 -35.74 -15.19
C ARG A 152 6.81 -35.80 -16.57
N ALA A 153 7.63 -34.84 -16.95
CA ALA A 153 8.49 -34.93 -18.11
C ALA A 153 9.55 -36.01 -17.81
N ARG A 154 9.29 -37.27 -18.15
CA ARG A 154 10.29 -38.34 -18.12
C ARG A 154 11.46 -37.92 -18.98
N PRO A 155 12.69 -38.00 -18.50
CA PRO A 155 13.84 -37.80 -19.37
C PRO A 155 13.74 -38.83 -20.49
N LEU A 156 13.91 -38.36 -21.73
CA LEU A 156 13.96 -39.17 -22.95
C LEU A 156 15.08 -40.23 -22.98
N SER A 157 15.82 -40.37 -21.89
CA SER A 157 16.88 -41.35 -21.68
C SER A 157 16.39 -42.80 -21.54
N ASP A 158 15.06 -43.02 -21.42
CA ASP A 158 14.51 -44.37 -21.22
C ASP A 158 13.89 -44.98 -22.49
N LEU A 159 14.10 -44.33 -23.65
CA LEU A 159 13.94 -44.98 -24.94
C LEU A 159 15.21 -45.81 -25.18
N GLY A 160 15.13 -47.07 -24.75
CA GLY A 160 16.22 -48.04 -24.86
C GLY A 160 16.86 -48.05 -26.24
N PHE A 161 17.97 -47.34 -26.35
CA PHE A 161 18.97 -47.63 -27.36
C PHE A 161 19.70 -48.87 -26.87
N GLU A 162 19.30 -50.03 -27.42
CA GLU A 162 20.08 -51.24 -27.31
C GLU A 162 21.53 -50.96 -27.78
N PRO A 163 22.57 -51.30 -26.99
CA PRO A 163 23.95 -51.06 -27.44
C PRO A 163 24.21 -51.95 -28.64
N ILE A 164 24.53 -51.33 -29.78
CA ILE A 164 25.00 -52.00 -30.98
C ILE A 164 26.30 -52.74 -30.60
N PRO A 165 26.41 -54.08 -30.93
CA PRO A 165 27.61 -54.86 -30.62
C PRO A 165 28.86 -54.28 -31.31
N PRO A 166 30.03 -54.35 -30.69
CA PRO A 166 31.26 -53.73 -31.21
C PRO A 166 31.70 -54.36 -32.53
N HIS A 167 31.76 -53.53 -33.57
CA HIS A 167 32.43 -53.91 -34.82
C HIS A 167 33.96 -53.85 -34.60
N PRO A 168 34.73 -54.75 -35.25
CA PRO A 168 36.17 -54.80 -35.08
C PRO A 168 36.86 -53.52 -35.58
N ALA A 169 37.82 -53.07 -34.78
CA ALA A 169 38.56 -51.85 -34.95
C ALA A 169 39.27 -51.72 -36.29
N VAL A 170 39.02 -50.63 -37.02
CA VAL A 170 39.90 -50.11 -38.06
C VAL A 170 40.62 -48.93 -37.45
N PRO A 171 41.99 -48.88 -37.50
CA PRO A 171 42.74 -47.79 -36.90
C PRO A 171 42.77 -46.60 -37.85
N THR A 172 41.98 -45.58 -37.55
CA THR A 172 42.15 -44.26 -38.17
C THR A 172 41.98 -43.22 -37.05
N GLY A 173 43.10 -42.59 -36.76
CA GLY A 173 43.18 -41.54 -35.75
C GLY A 173 42.30 -40.34 -36.05
N HIS A 174 41.27 -40.17 -35.21
CA HIS A 174 40.66 -38.86 -35.01
C HIS A 174 40.40 -38.74 -33.52
N GLN A 175 41.11 -37.78 -32.93
CA GLN A 175 40.89 -37.34 -31.57
C GLN A 175 39.41 -36.92 -31.37
N PRO A 176 38.81 -37.20 -30.20
CA PRO A 176 37.50 -36.65 -29.88
C PRO A 176 37.63 -35.16 -29.75
N ASN A 177 36.98 -34.43 -30.67
CA ASN A 177 36.86 -32.98 -30.60
C ASN A 177 36.13 -32.64 -29.30
N SER A 178 36.92 -32.24 -28.29
CA SER A 178 36.37 -31.53 -27.16
C SER A 178 35.68 -30.26 -27.70
N TYR A 179 34.39 -30.17 -27.56
CA TYR A 179 33.58 -29.02 -27.93
C TYR A 179 34.09 -27.83 -27.09
N GLN A 180 35.10 -27.12 -27.56
CA GLN A 180 35.43 -25.81 -27.05
C GLN A 180 34.41 -24.86 -27.64
N PRO A 181 33.61 -24.16 -26.81
CA PRO A 181 32.73 -23.14 -27.33
C PRO A 181 33.60 -22.11 -28.05
N THR A 182 33.36 -21.94 -29.32
CA THR A 182 34.01 -20.93 -30.14
C THR A 182 33.63 -19.55 -29.59
N ASP A 183 34.54 -18.59 -29.55
CA ASP A 183 34.27 -17.20 -29.09
C ASP A 183 33.00 -16.63 -29.72
N GLN A 184 32.70 -17.01 -30.97
CA GLN A 184 31.46 -16.67 -31.64
C GLN A 184 30.22 -17.27 -30.97
N GLY A 185 30.28 -18.49 -30.45
CA GLY A 185 29.17 -19.14 -29.73
C GLY A 185 28.86 -18.45 -28.40
N ILE A 186 29.90 -18.03 -27.67
CA ILE A 186 29.77 -17.30 -26.40
C ILE A 186 29.11 -15.93 -26.64
N ARG A 187 29.56 -15.20 -27.67
CA ARG A 187 28.96 -13.90 -28.05
C ARG A 187 27.51 -14.00 -28.44
N LEU A 188 27.15 -15.04 -29.15
CA LEU A 188 25.74 -15.29 -29.59
C LEU A 188 24.82 -15.59 -28.42
N GLU A 189 25.29 -16.34 -27.41
CA GLU A 189 24.56 -16.62 -26.18
C GLU A 189 24.40 -15.34 -25.32
N GLN A 190 25.42 -14.50 -25.24
CA GLN A 190 25.34 -13.21 -24.56
C GLN A 190 24.35 -12.26 -25.22
N LEU A 191 24.37 -12.15 -26.55
CA LEU A 191 23.40 -11.35 -27.30
C LEU A 191 21.96 -11.82 -27.11
N LYS A 192 21.74 -13.14 -27.06
CA LYS A 192 20.43 -13.69 -26.77
C LYS A 192 19.95 -13.38 -25.36
N THR A 193 20.85 -13.39 -24.38
CA THR A 193 20.54 -13.07 -22.99
C THR A 193 20.12 -11.61 -22.83
N ILE A 194 20.87 -10.66 -23.42
CA ILE A 194 20.51 -9.23 -23.32
C ILE A 194 19.24 -8.91 -24.10
N ALA A 195 18.92 -9.63 -25.20
CA ALA A 195 17.67 -9.49 -25.91
C ALA A 195 16.46 -9.94 -25.04
N ALA A 196 16.59 -11.05 -24.32
CA ALA A 196 15.56 -11.51 -23.38
C ALA A 196 15.36 -10.53 -22.22
N LEU A 197 16.41 -9.90 -21.71
CA LEU A 197 16.33 -8.86 -20.66
C LEU A 197 15.60 -7.60 -21.14
N ARG A 198 15.83 -7.19 -22.41
CA ARG A 198 15.08 -6.09 -23.01
C ARG A 198 13.59 -6.44 -23.17
N ASP A 199 13.29 -7.62 -23.70
CA ASP A 199 11.90 -8.06 -23.93
C ASP A 199 11.12 -8.24 -22.61
N SER A 200 11.81 -8.53 -21.49
CA SER A 200 11.22 -8.56 -20.14
C SER A 200 11.08 -7.19 -19.48
N GLY A 201 11.57 -6.13 -20.12
CA GLY A 201 11.56 -4.76 -19.57
C GLY A 201 12.60 -4.52 -18.47
N ALA A 202 13.53 -5.45 -18.24
CA ALA A 202 14.60 -5.32 -17.27
C ALA A 202 15.77 -4.44 -17.80
N LEU A 203 15.83 -4.21 -19.12
CA LEU A 203 16.80 -3.36 -19.79
C LEU A 203 16.09 -2.35 -20.69
N THR A 204 16.50 -1.10 -20.64
CA THR A 204 16.00 -0.07 -21.56
C THR A 204 16.64 -0.23 -22.95
N ASP A 205 15.99 0.30 -24.00
CA ASP A 205 16.54 0.24 -25.37
C ASP A 205 17.93 0.89 -25.49
N ALA A 206 18.17 1.97 -24.72
CA ALA A 206 19.46 2.64 -24.72
C ALA A 206 20.58 1.78 -24.08
N GLU A 207 20.28 1.11 -22.99
CA GLU A 207 21.20 0.18 -22.32
C GLU A 207 21.46 -1.07 -23.16
N PHE A 208 20.42 -1.60 -23.83
CA PHE A 208 20.56 -2.71 -24.75
C PHE A 208 21.52 -2.39 -25.90
N GLU A 209 21.39 -1.24 -26.57
CA GLU A 209 22.27 -0.85 -27.67
C GLU A 209 23.71 -0.58 -27.19
N ALA A 210 23.90 -0.10 -25.97
CA ALA A 210 25.23 0.08 -25.37
C ALA A 210 25.93 -1.27 -25.11
N GLU A 211 25.22 -2.23 -24.48
CA GLU A 211 25.78 -3.54 -24.14
C GLU A 211 26.00 -4.43 -25.38
N LYS A 212 25.10 -4.35 -26.36
CA LYS A 212 25.26 -5.01 -27.66
C LYS A 212 26.54 -4.55 -28.38
N ARG A 213 26.80 -3.25 -28.38
CA ARG A 213 28.04 -2.68 -28.99
C ARG A 213 29.28 -3.20 -28.27
N ARG A 214 29.24 -3.27 -26.95
CA ARG A 214 30.35 -3.78 -26.12
C ARG A 214 30.67 -5.26 -26.42
N ILE A 215 29.62 -6.09 -26.59
CA ILE A 215 29.79 -7.53 -26.91
C ILE A 215 30.34 -7.72 -28.33
N LEU A 216 29.97 -6.84 -29.26
CA LEU A 216 30.46 -6.94 -30.67
C LEU A 216 31.89 -6.42 -30.87
N GLU A 217 32.36 -5.54 -29.98
CA GLU A 217 33.68 -4.93 -30.03
C GLU A 217 34.74 -5.69 -29.18
N SER A 218 34.33 -6.64 -28.33
CA SER A 218 35.19 -7.48 -27.51
C SER A 218 35.58 -8.77 -28.25
#